data_5f766d9dedf2ff2de886693e47d5d04d
#
_entry.id   5f766d9dedf2ff2de886693e47d5d04d
#
_cell.length_a   1.000
_cell.length_b   1.000
_cell.length_c   1.000
_cell.angle_alpha   90.00
_cell.angle_beta   90.00
_cell.angle_gamma   90.00
#
_symmetry.space_group_name_H-M   'P 1'
#
loop_
_entity.id
_entity.type
_entity.pdbx_description
1 polymer ?
#
loop_
_entity_poly.entity_id
_entity_poly.type
_entity_poly.pdbx_seq_one_letter_code
_entity_poly.pdbx_strand_id
1 'polypeptide(L)'
;GGGTVGMFTMQWTKILGSKKVVVFDISDERLALAKRLGADEVINTKEEGYMEKAMAITGGKGYGFVFETAGQVPTMHMAFELAANKAHVCFIGTPHENLTFTPKQWENMNRKEFKLTGSWMSYSAPFPGREWDLTAHYFATGQLKFDPGFIYKKIPMSQAQEAFQLFKTPGLVKGKILLSNEEE
;
A
#
# COMPACT_ATOMS: atom_id res chain seq x y z
N GLY A 1 -4.30 0.76 0.00
CA GLY A 1 -4.17 0.38 -1.42
C GLY A 1 -3.40 -0.90 -1.63
N GLY A 2 -3.98 -1.82 -2.40
CA GLY A 2 -3.41 -3.13 -2.76
C GLY A 2 -2.56 -3.09 -4.06
N GLY A 3 -1.95 -1.96 -4.38
CA GLY A 3 -0.97 -1.88 -5.46
C GLY A 3 0.35 -2.56 -5.09
N THR A 4 1.34 -2.55 -6.00
CA THR A 4 2.65 -3.20 -5.76
C THR A 4 3.30 -2.73 -4.45
N VAL A 5 3.30 -1.43 -4.18
CA VAL A 5 3.85 -0.87 -2.93
C VAL A 5 3.08 -1.38 -1.71
N GLY A 6 1.74 -1.34 -1.75
CA GLY A 6 0.90 -1.85 -0.66
C GLY A 6 1.10 -3.33 -0.38
N MET A 7 1.26 -4.14 -1.44
CA MET A 7 1.53 -5.58 -1.29
C MET A 7 2.87 -5.87 -0.61
N PHE A 8 3.92 -5.14 -0.96
CA PHE A 8 5.20 -5.28 -0.26
C PHE A 8 5.12 -4.73 1.17
N THR A 9 4.45 -3.60 1.39
CA THR A 9 4.18 -3.09 2.74
C THR A 9 3.46 -4.14 3.60
N MET A 10 2.42 -4.79 3.06
CA MET A 10 1.69 -5.87 3.72
C MET A 10 2.61 -7.04 4.10
N GLN A 11 3.44 -7.52 3.18
CA GLN A 11 4.36 -8.62 3.46
C GLN A 11 5.40 -8.22 4.52
N TRP A 12 5.97 -7.02 4.42
CA TRP A 12 6.89 -6.51 5.44
C TRP A 12 6.25 -6.42 6.83
N THR A 13 5.01 -5.97 6.94
CA THR A 13 4.33 -5.95 8.24
C THR A 13 4.16 -7.35 8.83
N LYS A 14 3.92 -8.37 7.99
CA LYS A 14 3.89 -9.79 8.44
C LYS A 14 5.27 -10.26 8.91
N ILE A 15 6.32 -10.00 8.15
CA ILE A 15 7.71 -10.34 8.50
C ILE A 15 8.11 -9.70 9.83
N LEU A 16 7.70 -8.45 10.06
CA LEU A 16 7.97 -7.71 11.29
C LEU A 16 7.07 -8.08 12.48
N GLY A 17 6.24 -9.12 12.33
CA GLY A 17 5.50 -9.72 13.44
C GLY A 17 4.11 -9.15 13.69
N SER A 18 3.49 -8.47 12.73
CA SER A 18 2.10 -8.03 12.87
C SER A 18 1.17 -9.23 13.07
N LYS A 19 0.37 -9.19 14.13
CA LYS A 19 -0.59 -10.26 14.48
C LYS A 19 -1.67 -10.43 13.40
N LYS A 20 -2.15 -9.33 12.84
CA LYS A 20 -3.18 -9.32 11.80
C LYS A 20 -2.92 -8.16 10.83
N VAL A 21 -2.97 -8.44 9.54
CA VAL A 21 -2.83 -7.46 8.47
C VAL A 21 -4.07 -7.47 7.60
N VAL A 22 -4.67 -6.29 7.42
CA VAL A 22 -5.86 -6.08 6.60
C VAL A 22 -5.50 -5.20 5.41
N VAL A 23 -5.86 -5.64 4.21
CA VAL A 23 -5.63 -4.87 2.98
C VAL A 23 -6.95 -4.30 2.46
N PHE A 24 -6.94 -3.01 2.15
CA PHE A 24 -8.06 -2.27 1.60
C PHE A 24 -7.77 -1.90 0.14
N ASP A 25 -8.68 -2.19 -0.76
CA ASP A 25 -8.61 -1.76 -2.17
C ASP A 25 -10.03 -1.69 -2.75
N ILE A 26 -10.16 -1.11 -3.95
CA ILE A 26 -11.38 -1.07 -4.74
C ILE A 26 -11.44 -2.20 -5.78
N SER A 27 -10.37 -2.98 -5.93
CA SER A 27 -10.22 -4.04 -6.93
C SER A 27 -10.21 -5.41 -6.28
N ASP A 28 -11.21 -6.24 -6.59
CA ASP A 28 -11.29 -7.61 -6.08
C ASP A 28 -10.09 -8.45 -6.55
N GLU A 29 -9.57 -8.20 -7.74
CA GLU A 29 -8.37 -8.86 -8.26
C GLU A 29 -7.15 -8.61 -7.37
N ARG A 30 -6.93 -7.34 -6.96
CA ARG A 30 -5.86 -6.97 -6.03
C ARG A 30 -6.09 -7.52 -4.63
N LEU A 31 -7.32 -7.56 -4.17
CA LEU A 31 -7.68 -8.15 -2.89
C LEU A 31 -7.45 -9.66 -2.88
N ALA A 32 -7.77 -10.36 -3.97
CA ALA A 32 -7.47 -11.78 -4.13
C ALA A 32 -5.94 -12.02 -4.13
N LEU A 33 -5.16 -11.16 -4.80
CA LEU A 33 -3.69 -11.23 -4.75
C LEU A 33 -3.17 -11.01 -3.34
N ALA A 34 -3.70 -10.02 -2.60
CA ALA A 34 -3.33 -9.79 -1.21
C ALA A 34 -3.55 -11.03 -0.33
N LYS A 35 -4.68 -11.72 -0.48
CA LYS A 35 -4.96 -12.98 0.23
C LYS A 35 -3.92 -14.06 -0.10
N ARG A 36 -3.60 -14.25 -1.38
CA ARG A 36 -2.55 -15.22 -1.78
C ARG A 36 -1.18 -14.91 -1.21
N LEU A 37 -0.86 -13.62 -1.06
CA LEU A 37 0.41 -13.16 -0.52
C LEU A 37 0.44 -13.09 1.01
N GLY A 38 -0.67 -13.45 1.71
CA GLY A 38 -0.68 -13.62 3.15
C GLY A 38 -1.42 -12.54 3.94
N ALA A 39 -2.25 -11.71 3.32
CA ALA A 39 -3.17 -10.84 4.06
C ALA A 39 -4.15 -11.69 4.88
N ASP A 40 -4.33 -11.35 6.16
CA ASP A 40 -5.28 -12.06 7.02
C ASP A 40 -6.71 -11.74 6.64
N GLU A 41 -6.99 -10.47 6.31
CA GLU A 41 -8.29 -10.01 5.86
C GLU A 41 -8.13 -9.04 4.67
N VAL A 42 -9.17 -8.94 3.86
CA VAL A 42 -9.26 -7.97 2.77
C VAL A 42 -10.63 -7.30 2.78
N ILE A 43 -10.66 -6.03 2.42
CA ILE A 43 -11.89 -5.24 2.39
C ILE A 43 -11.96 -4.45 1.08
N ASN A 44 -13.03 -4.68 0.31
CA ASN A 44 -13.34 -3.84 -0.83
C ASN A 44 -14.03 -2.56 -0.36
N THR A 45 -13.39 -1.41 -0.57
CA THR A 45 -13.90 -0.12 -0.11
C THR A 45 -15.02 0.45 -0.97
N LYS A 46 -15.43 -0.24 -2.04
CA LYS A 46 -16.65 0.05 -2.79
C LYS A 46 -17.90 -0.59 -2.18
N GLU A 47 -17.73 -1.59 -1.32
CA GLU A 47 -18.86 -2.24 -0.67
C GLU A 47 -19.47 -1.32 0.38
N GLU A 48 -20.79 -1.30 0.46
CA GLU A 48 -21.51 -0.63 1.54
C GLU A 48 -21.13 -1.26 2.89
N GLY A 49 -20.99 -0.44 3.93
CA GLY A 49 -20.62 -0.92 5.26
C GLY A 49 -19.17 -1.37 5.41
N TYR A 50 -18.27 -1.04 4.46
CA TYR A 50 -16.87 -1.47 4.55
C TYR A 50 -16.17 -0.93 5.81
N MET A 51 -16.53 0.27 6.27
CA MET A 51 -15.92 0.88 7.45
C MET A 51 -16.35 0.14 8.73
N GLU A 52 -17.62 -0.23 8.83
CA GLU A 52 -18.14 -1.04 9.93
C GLU A 52 -17.47 -2.42 9.97
N LYS A 53 -17.32 -3.07 8.82
CA LYS A 53 -16.56 -4.33 8.70
C LYS A 53 -15.12 -4.14 9.16
N ALA A 54 -14.46 -3.06 8.72
CA ALA A 54 -13.09 -2.74 9.09
C ALA A 54 -12.94 -2.58 10.61
N MET A 55 -13.81 -1.81 11.21
CA MET A 55 -13.78 -1.56 12.66
C MET A 55 -14.13 -2.81 13.48
N ALA A 56 -15.05 -3.65 13.00
CA ALA A 56 -15.40 -4.91 13.66
C ALA A 56 -14.21 -5.86 13.81
N ILE A 57 -13.31 -5.91 12.83
CA ILE A 57 -12.07 -6.72 12.87
C ILE A 57 -11.20 -6.40 14.09
N THR A 58 -11.25 -5.15 14.55
CA THR A 58 -10.46 -4.64 15.69
C THR A 58 -11.30 -4.47 16.96
N GLY A 59 -12.55 -4.93 16.97
CA GLY A 59 -13.49 -4.72 18.07
C GLY A 59 -13.76 -3.24 18.33
N GLY A 60 -13.80 -2.42 17.29
CA GLY A 60 -14.06 -0.99 17.35
C GLY A 60 -12.87 -0.12 17.76
N LYS A 61 -11.71 -0.72 18.06
CA LYS A 61 -10.53 0.02 18.56
C LYS A 61 -9.73 0.72 17.46
N GLY A 62 -9.88 0.30 16.20
CA GLY A 62 -9.05 0.74 15.08
C GLY A 62 -7.71 0.00 14.99
N TYR A 63 -6.85 0.47 14.09
CA TYR A 63 -5.58 -0.18 13.75
C TYR A 63 -4.41 0.55 14.37
N GLY A 64 -3.48 -0.20 14.99
CA GLY A 64 -2.28 0.37 15.61
C GLY A 64 -1.28 0.91 14.60
N PHE A 65 -1.27 0.36 13.37
CA PHE A 65 -0.44 0.83 12.25
C PHE A 65 -1.33 0.95 11.02
N VAL A 66 -1.26 2.10 10.35
CA VAL A 66 -2.00 2.37 9.12
C VAL A 66 -1.02 2.90 8.07
N PHE A 67 -0.93 2.21 6.93
CA PHE A 67 -0.08 2.59 5.80
C PHE A 67 -0.97 3.01 4.64
N GLU A 68 -0.92 4.26 4.27
CA GLU A 68 -1.61 4.78 3.10
C GLU A 68 -0.66 4.69 1.90
N THR A 69 -1.03 3.90 0.89
CA THR A 69 -0.18 3.55 -0.26
C THR A 69 -0.84 3.83 -1.62
N ALA A 70 -2.05 4.37 -1.62
CA ALA A 70 -2.81 4.65 -2.84
C ALA A 70 -2.64 6.10 -3.34
N GLY A 71 -2.33 7.04 -2.43
CA GLY A 71 -2.19 8.45 -2.77
C GLY A 71 -3.50 9.11 -3.20
N GLN A 72 -4.62 8.62 -2.69
CA GLN A 72 -5.95 9.16 -3.04
C GLN A 72 -6.56 9.89 -1.85
N VAL A 73 -7.22 11.01 -2.10
CA VAL A 73 -7.85 11.81 -1.03
C VAL A 73 -8.76 10.99 -0.13
N PRO A 74 -9.67 10.13 -0.65
CA PRO A 74 -10.51 9.30 0.21
C PRO A 74 -9.74 8.32 1.10
N THR A 75 -8.64 7.73 0.60
CA THR A 75 -7.85 6.78 1.37
C THR A 75 -7.01 7.47 2.45
N MET A 76 -6.59 8.71 2.21
CA MET A 76 -5.91 9.53 3.22
C MET A 76 -6.86 9.93 4.35
N HIS A 77 -8.10 10.29 4.05
CA HIS A 77 -9.14 10.52 5.07
C HIS A 77 -9.43 9.24 5.86
N MET A 78 -9.62 8.12 5.15
CA MET A 78 -9.87 6.82 5.76
C MET A 78 -8.74 6.41 6.72
N ALA A 79 -7.50 6.74 6.42
CA ALA A 79 -6.37 6.42 7.29
C ALA A 79 -6.49 7.06 8.68
N PHE A 80 -7.01 8.29 8.76
CA PHE A 80 -7.29 8.97 10.03
C PHE A 80 -8.45 8.32 10.80
N GLU A 81 -9.45 7.85 10.09
CA GLU A 81 -10.62 7.20 10.68
C GLU A 81 -10.29 5.83 11.24
N LEU A 82 -9.52 5.03 10.47
CA LEU A 82 -9.08 3.69 10.85
C LEU A 82 -8.05 3.65 11.98
N ALA A 83 -7.30 4.73 12.21
CA ALA A 83 -6.28 4.78 13.24
C ALA A 83 -6.87 4.55 14.62
N ALA A 84 -6.23 3.69 15.42
CA ALA A 84 -6.51 3.54 16.85
C ALA A 84 -5.92 4.69 17.67
N ASN A 85 -6.25 4.75 18.95
CA ASN A 85 -5.55 5.64 19.88
C ASN A 85 -4.06 5.28 19.94
N LYS A 86 -3.18 6.30 19.90
CA LYS A 86 -1.71 6.16 19.90
C LYS A 86 -1.15 5.38 18.70
N ALA A 87 -1.92 5.25 17.62
CA ALA A 87 -1.50 4.57 16.40
C ALA A 87 -0.32 5.27 15.70
N HIS A 88 0.23 4.58 14.72
CA HIS A 88 1.17 5.13 13.74
C HIS A 88 0.51 5.13 12.37
N VAL A 89 0.36 6.30 11.78
CA VAL A 89 -0.14 6.48 10.41
C VAL A 89 1.01 6.92 9.53
N CYS A 90 1.24 6.21 8.43
CA CYS A 90 2.31 6.51 7.50
C CYS A 90 1.76 6.73 6.09
N PHE A 91 2.01 7.90 5.53
CA PHE A 91 1.69 8.22 4.14
C PHE A 91 2.86 7.87 3.24
N ILE A 92 2.65 6.91 2.36
CA ILE A 92 3.59 6.44 1.32
C ILE A 92 3.09 6.88 -0.06
N GLY A 93 1.75 6.88 -0.24
CA GLY A 93 1.11 7.37 -1.45
C GLY A 93 1.22 8.89 -1.58
N THR A 94 1.44 9.38 -2.80
CA THR A 94 1.51 10.81 -3.09
C THR A 94 0.17 11.27 -3.66
N PRO A 95 -0.49 12.27 -3.05
CA PRO A 95 -1.73 12.81 -3.59
C PRO A 95 -1.46 13.57 -4.89
N HIS A 96 -2.37 13.42 -5.85
CA HIS A 96 -2.36 14.14 -7.12
C HIS A 96 -3.38 15.28 -7.16
N GLU A 97 -4.13 15.47 -6.08
CA GLU A 97 -5.15 16.49 -5.91
C GLU A 97 -4.95 17.21 -4.57
N ASN A 98 -5.63 18.34 -4.39
CA ASN A 98 -5.60 19.06 -3.13
C ASN A 98 -6.17 18.20 -2.00
N LEU A 99 -5.38 17.98 -0.98
CA LEU A 99 -5.79 17.25 0.22
C LEU A 99 -6.32 18.25 1.26
N THR A 100 -7.60 18.20 1.50
CA THR A 100 -8.28 19.05 2.50
C THR A 100 -8.95 18.18 3.55
N PHE A 101 -8.81 18.56 4.81
CA PHE A 101 -9.48 17.92 5.94
C PHE A 101 -10.52 18.89 6.53
N THR A 102 -11.71 18.40 6.81
CA THR A 102 -12.64 19.13 7.68
C THR A 102 -12.07 19.20 9.11
N PRO A 103 -12.46 20.17 9.94
CA PRO A 103 -12.04 20.20 11.34
C PRO A 103 -12.29 18.88 12.07
N LYS A 104 -13.42 18.22 11.83
CA LYS A 104 -13.77 16.93 12.42
C LYS A 104 -12.82 15.80 11.99
N GLN A 105 -12.44 15.76 10.72
CA GLN A 105 -11.48 14.75 10.23
C GLN A 105 -10.09 15.00 10.81
N TRP A 106 -9.61 16.24 10.80
CA TRP A 106 -8.30 16.61 11.35
C TRP A 106 -8.21 16.33 12.84
N GLU A 107 -9.29 16.62 13.59
CA GLU A 107 -9.36 16.42 15.03
C GLU A 107 -9.13 14.95 15.45
N ASN A 108 -9.32 13.99 14.55
CA ASN A 108 -8.97 12.60 14.83
C ASN A 108 -7.50 12.44 15.26
N MET A 109 -6.58 13.22 14.67
CA MET A 109 -5.16 13.17 15.04
C MET A 109 -4.98 13.61 16.50
N ASN A 110 -5.62 14.72 16.90
CA ASN A 110 -5.52 15.24 18.26
C ASN A 110 -6.20 14.31 19.27
N ARG A 111 -7.42 13.85 18.97
CA ARG A 111 -8.21 13.03 19.90
C ARG A 111 -7.64 11.62 20.08
N LYS A 112 -7.09 11.05 19.03
CA LYS A 112 -6.48 9.72 19.07
C LYS A 112 -4.99 9.76 19.40
N GLU A 113 -4.39 10.95 19.40
CA GLU A 113 -2.94 11.17 19.65
C GLU A 113 -2.05 10.24 18.82
N PHE A 114 -2.46 9.92 17.58
CA PHE A 114 -1.64 9.09 16.71
C PHE A 114 -0.47 9.90 16.11
N LYS A 115 0.59 9.19 15.75
CA LYS A 115 1.73 9.78 15.06
C LYS A 115 1.50 9.71 13.57
N LEU A 116 1.61 10.85 12.87
CA LEU A 116 1.58 10.92 11.41
C LEU A 116 3.00 11.08 10.88
N THR A 117 3.38 10.22 9.95
CA THR A 117 4.68 10.23 9.28
C THR A 117 4.52 10.09 7.77
N GLY A 118 5.50 10.57 7.02
CA GLY A 118 5.65 10.29 5.60
C GLY A 118 6.77 9.28 5.38
N SER A 119 6.72 8.58 4.25
CA SER A 119 7.80 7.74 3.75
C SER A 119 7.90 7.93 2.23
N TRP A 120 9.10 8.22 1.75
CA TRP A 120 9.31 8.46 0.32
C TRP A 120 10.36 7.53 -0.27
N MET A 121 11.60 7.74 0.08
CA MET A 121 12.75 7.01 -0.44
C MET A 121 13.58 6.48 0.72
N SER A 122 14.48 5.56 0.40
CA SER A 122 15.50 5.15 1.34
C SER A 122 16.49 6.29 1.57
N TYR A 123 16.54 6.79 2.80
CA TYR A 123 17.51 7.81 3.24
C TYR A 123 18.61 7.23 4.13
N SER A 124 18.69 5.90 4.21
CA SER A 124 19.75 5.27 4.99
C SER A 124 21.11 5.54 4.35
N ALA A 125 22.07 5.85 5.21
CA ALA A 125 23.48 5.98 4.83
C ALA A 125 24.31 4.96 5.61
N PRO A 126 25.26 4.26 4.99
CA PRO A 126 25.64 4.35 3.55
C PRO A 126 24.63 3.69 2.61
N PHE A 127 24.70 4.02 1.33
CA PHE A 127 23.96 3.31 0.28
C PHE A 127 24.86 2.21 -0.33
N PRO A 128 24.38 0.97 -0.55
CA PRO A 128 23.06 0.46 -0.14
C PRO A 128 22.96 0.33 1.38
N GLY A 129 21.77 0.64 1.93
CA GLY A 129 21.52 0.52 3.35
C GLY A 129 20.99 -0.86 3.75
N ARG A 130 20.76 -1.02 5.05
CA ARG A 130 20.25 -2.27 5.66
C ARG A 130 18.98 -2.80 4.98
N GLU A 131 18.13 -1.92 4.47
CA GLU A 131 16.89 -2.31 3.79
C GLU A 131 17.13 -3.13 2.53
N TRP A 132 18.23 -2.92 1.84
CA TRP A 132 18.63 -3.69 0.67
C TRP A 132 19.03 -5.11 1.07
N ASP A 133 19.89 -5.24 2.08
CA ASP A 133 20.33 -6.54 2.60
C ASP A 133 19.16 -7.37 3.12
N LEU A 134 18.28 -6.72 3.90
CA LEU A 134 17.07 -7.38 4.42
C LEU A 134 16.13 -7.81 3.30
N THR A 135 15.94 -6.98 2.28
CA THR A 135 15.08 -7.32 1.14
C THR A 135 15.64 -8.52 0.38
N ALA A 136 16.94 -8.53 0.08
CA ALA A 136 17.61 -9.66 -0.55
C ALA A 136 17.49 -10.94 0.29
N HIS A 137 17.73 -10.84 1.60
CA HIS A 137 17.60 -11.94 2.54
C HIS A 137 16.19 -12.54 2.56
N TYR A 138 15.16 -11.71 2.69
CA TYR A 138 13.78 -12.21 2.78
C TYR A 138 13.23 -12.74 1.46
N PHE A 139 13.72 -12.25 0.33
CA PHE A 139 13.47 -12.91 -0.96
C PHE A 139 14.16 -14.27 -1.04
N ALA A 140 15.43 -14.37 -0.65
CA ALA A 140 16.19 -15.63 -0.66
C ALA A 140 15.57 -16.69 0.26
N THR A 141 15.01 -16.28 1.39
CA THR A 141 14.33 -17.19 2.35
C THR A 141 12.87 -17.46 2.02
N GLY A 142 12.30 -16.82 0.98
CA GLY A 142 10.92 -16.99 0.55
C GLY A 142 9.86 -16.35 1.47
N GLN A 143 10.29 -15.55 2.44
CA GLN A 143 9.37 -14.80 3.31
C GLN A 143 8.79 -13.57 2.60
N LEU A 144 9.59 -12.91 1.78
CA LEU A 144 9.13 -11.88 0.85
C LEU A 144 8.91 -12.54 -0.51
N LYS A 145 7.72 -12.40 -1.09
CA LYS A 145 7.32 -13.10 -2.29
C LYS A 145 7.10 -12.12 -3.43
N PHE A 146 7.62 -12.48 -4.58
CA PHE A 146 7.24 -11.88 -5.85
C PHE A 146 6.09 -12.69 -6.47
N ASP A 147 5.09 -12.00 -7.01
CA ASP A 147 4.00 -12.62 -7.77
C ASP A 147 3.98 -12.01 -9.19
N PRO A 148 3.86 -12.83 -10.25
CA PRO A 148 3.76 -12.32 -11.62
C PRO A 148 2.66 -11.27 -11.81
N GLY A 149 1.60 -11.30 -10.99
CA GLY A 149 0.55 -10.29 -10.97
C GLY A 149 1.02 -8.87 -10.61
N PHE A 150 2.26 -8.68 -10.17
CA PHE A 150 2.86 -7.36 -10.02
C PHE A 150 3.27 -6.75 -11.37
N ILE A 151 3.41 -7.57 -12.41
CA ILE A 151 3.79 -7.12 -13.74
C ILE A 151 2.53 -6.98 -14.59
N TYR A 152 2.26 -5.76 -15.02
CA TYR A 152 1.17 -5.48 -15.94
C TYR A 152 1.54 -5.87 -17.38
N LYS A 153 2.74 -5.46 -17.82
CA LYS A 153 3.24 -5.73 -19.17
C LYS A 153 4.77 -5.70 -19.19
N LYS A 154 5.37 -6.53 -20.04
CA LYS A 154 6.78 -6.43 -20.42
C LYS A 154 6.83 -5.82 -21.84
N ILE A 155 7.64 -4.81 -22.04
CA ILE A 155 7.77 -4.04 -23.28
C ILE A 155 9.25 -3.93 -23.64
N PRO A 156 9.65 -4.14 -24.92
CA PRO A 156 11.00 -3.91 -25.35
C PRO A 156 11.42 -2.46 -25.10
N MET A 157 12.70 -2.22 -24.80
CA MET A 157 13.24 -0.87 -24.57
C MET A 157 13.02 0.05 -25.77
N SER A 158 13.06 -0.50 -26.99
CA SER A 158 12.77 0.22 -28.24
C SER A 158 11.35 0.81 -28.29
N GLN A 159 10.41 0.26 -27.52
CA GLN A 159 9.01 0.68 -27.41
C GLN A 159 8.70 1.39 -26.07
N ALA A 160 9.70 1.88 -25.36
CA ALA A 160 9.51 2.52 -24.04
C ALA A 160 8.47 3.66 -24.06
N GLN A 161 8.31 4.36 -25.19
CA GLN A 161 7.30 5.41 -25.34
C GLN A 161 5.87 4.87 -25.17
N GLU A 162 5.59 3.64 -25.60
CA GLU A 162 4.30 2.97 -25.37
C GLU A 162 4.00 2.84 -23.88
N ALA A 163 4.99 2.45 -23.07
CA ALA A 163 4.84 2.34 -21.64
C ALA A 163 4.35 3.64 -21.00
N PHE A 164 4.92 4.77 -21.37
CA PHE A 164 4.49 6.09 -20.89
C PHE A 164 3.09 6.47 -21.37
N GLN A 165 2.69 6.07 -22.57
CA GLN A 165 1.33 6.34 -23.07
C GLN A 165 0.27 5.55 -22.27
N LEU A 166 0.56 4.30 -21.89
CA LEU A 166 -0.35 3.49 -21.07
C LEU A 166 -0.65 4.14 -19.71
N PHE A 167 0.33 4.83 -19.10
CA PHE A 167 0.13 5.54 -17.83
C PHE A 167 -0.76 6.79 -17.94
N LYS A 168 -0.97 7.33 -19.15
CA LYS A 168 -1.88 8.47 -19.35
C LYS A 168 -3.36 8.12 -19.15
N THR A 169 -3.71 6.83 -19.20
CA THR A 169 -5.07 6.36 -18.93
C THR A 169 -5.17 5.97 -17.45
N PRO A 170 -5.87 6.74 -16.60
CA PRO A 170 -6.00 6.44 -15.19
C PRO A 170 -6.59 5.04 -14.96
N GLY A 171 -5.97 4.26 -14.06
CA GLY A 171 -6.42 2.93 -13.68
C GLY A 171 -6.18 1.82 -14.70
N LEU A 172 -5.64 2.10 -15.89
CA LEU A 172 -5.31 1.09 -16.89
C LEU A 172 -4.17 0.19 -16.43
N VAL A 173 -3.07 0.78 -15.97
CA VAL A 173 -1.90 0.03 -15.50
C VAL A 173 -2.11 -0.41 -14.06
N LYS A 174 -2.41 -1.68 -13.86
CA LYS A 174 -2.71 -2.25 -12.52
C LYS A 174 -1.48 -2.81 -11.80
N GLY A 175 -0.30 -2.67 -12.35
CA GLY A 175 0.95 -3.19 -11.81
C GLY A 175 2.14 -2.36 -12.28
N LYS A 176 3.27 -3.02 -12.51
CA LYS A 176 4.49 -2.42 -13.07
C LYS A 176 4.62 -2.80 -14.55
N ILE A 177 5.15 -1.87 -15.34
CA ILE A 177 5.61 -2.16 -16.70
C ILE A 177 7.12 -2.39 -16.60
N LEU A 178 7.58 -3.50 -17.14
CA LEU A 178 9.00 -3.80 -17.27
C LEU A 178 9.47 -3.44 -18.68
N LEU A 179 10.55 -2.70 -18.76
CA LEU A 179 11.26 -2.50 -20.01
C LEU A 179 12.41 -3.51 -20.08
N SER A 180 12.51 -4.25 -21.19
CA SER A 180 13.56 -5.25 -21.40
C SER A 180 14.46 -4.85 -22.56
N ASN A 181 15.74 -5.28 -22.48
CA ASN A 181 16.69 -5.10 -23.57
C ASN A 181 16.56 -6.19 -24.65
N GLU A 182 15.74 -7.20 -24.41
CA GLU A 182 15.49 -8.29 -25.34
C GLU A 182 14.32 -7.88 -26.25
N GLU A 183 14.54 -7.98 -27.55
CA GLU A 183 13.47 -7.97 -28.55
C GLU A 183 12.86 -9.38 -28.54
N GLU A 184 11.58 -9.48 -28.15
CA GLU A 184 10.82 -10.71 -28.28
C GLU A 184 10.30 -10.91 -29.71
#